data_79f9ba68405932819f3ae4d534e66a9e
#
_entry.id   79f9ba68405932819f3ae4d534e66a9e
#
_cell.length_a   1.000
_cell.length_b   1.000
_cell.length_c   1.000
_cell.angle_alpha   90.00
_cell.angle_beta   90.00
_cell.angle_gamma   90.00
#
_symmetry.space_group_name_H-M   'P 1'
#
loop_
_entity.id
_entity.type
_entity.pdbx_description
1 polymer ?
#
loop_
_entity_poly.entity_id
_entity_poly.type
_entity_poly.pdbx_seq_one_letter_code
_entity_poly.pdbx_strand_id
1 'polypeptide(L)'
;MADTPRIPRLAEDSLAEALGDTPVVIVHGPRQCGKTTLATRVGRRLGFAYVNLDDDAARRAAQDDPAGFVARLPERTIIDEVQRAPELFLPLKVEVDRRRVPGRFLLTGSANVLLLPRVADSLAGRMGSIRLHPMAQCEIERREPKFLRGLIEGDFRIHSSPRLGAELASRIAAGGFPAALARSTPARRRQWYVDYVDAMVQRDLRDLSRISSLRTIPKLLKLAASQTARLINVSDLAAPFQVSRPTIRDYVTLLERIFVVDELPPWHGNRLKRLVKTPKLHLTDGGLACALLGVTAADLWQDRTMLGQMLETFVYGELRRQASGVGEPVEFSHYRDKDGAEVDIVIEHAGARVSGVEVKASSTVHPVDFRGLRRLREATGRRFACGVVLYDGEVTVGFGDGMFAVPIAMLWG
;
A
#
# COMPACT_ATOMS: atom_id res chain seq x y z
N MET A 1 -28.68 12.21 -5.80
CA MET A 1 -27.70 11.44 -5.01
C MET A 1 -27.08 12.43 -4.05
N ALA A 2 -27.28 12.27 -2.74
CA ALA A 2 -26.69 13.15 -1.73
C ALA A 2 -25.18 13.09 -1.85
N ASP A 3 -24.54 14.24 -1.91
CA ASP A 3 -23.09 14.40 -2.03
C ASP A 3 -22.46 13.95 -0.70
N THR A 4 -22.14 12.66 -0.58
CA THR A 4 -21.41 12.14 0.57
C THR A 4 -20.09 12.95 0.65
N PRO A 5 -19.77 13.57 1.79
CA PRO A 5 -18.62 14.45 1.90
C PRO A 5 -17.35 13.68 1.51
N ARG A 6 -16.78 14.04 0.38
CA ARG A 6 -15.65 13.36 -0.23
C ARG A 6 -14.40 13.56 0.62
N ILE A 7 -13.75 12.47 0.99
CA ILE A 7 -12.52 12.48 1.79
C ILE A 7 -11.35 12.92 0.89
N PRO A 8 -10.54 13.92 1.29
CA PRO A 8 -9.30 14.27 0.58
C PRO A 8 -8.34 13.07 0.58
N ARG A 9 -7.52 12.96 -0.47
CA ARG A 9 -6.53 11.88 -0.58
C ARG A 9 -5.13 12.47 -0.58
N LEU A 10 -4.20 11.85 0.16
CA LEU A 10 -2.80 12.27 0.23
C LEU A 10 -2.13 12.29 -1.15
N ALA A 11 -2.52 11.38 -2.03
CA ALA A 11 -1.98 11.28 -3.38
C ALA A 11 -2.51 12.37 -4.36
N GLU A 12 -3.40 13.28 -3.93
CA GLU A 12 -4.02 14.25 -4.84
C GLU A 12 -3.05 15.29 -5.37
N ASP A 13 -2.22 15.84 -4.50
CA ASP A 13 -1.23 16.86 -4.88
C ASP A 13 -0.13 16.25 -5.73
N SER A 14 0.40 15.07 -5.36
CA SER A 14 1.37 14.33 -6.16
C SER A 14 0.83 13.96 -7.56
N LEU A 15 -0.48 13.65 -7.67
CA LEU A 15 -1.11 13.40 -8.97
C LEU A 15 -1.17 14.68 -9.81
N ALA A 16 -1.55 15.81 -9.20
CA ALA A 16 -1.65 17.09 -9.89
C ALA A 16 -0.26 17.57 -10.37
N GLU A 17 0.78 17.41 -9.55
CA GLU A 17 2.16 17.71 -9.87
C GLU A 17 2.66 16.84 -11.03
N ALA A 18 2.50 15.53 -10.96
CA ALA A 18 2.90 14.61 -12.03
C ALA A 18 2.21 14.91 -13.37
N LEU A 19 0.95 15.34 -13.36
CA LEU A 19 0.23 15.76 -14.57
C LEU A 19 0.76 17.10 -15.13
N GLY A 20 1.49 17.88 -14.34
CA GLY A 20 2.12 19.14 -14.76
C GLY A 20 3.40 18.96 -15.57
N ASP A 21 4.09 17.82 -15.45
CA ASP A 21 5.41 17.59 -16.07
C ASP A 21 5.51 16.30 -16.90
N THR A 22 4.62 15.33 -16.67
CA THR A 22 4.69 14.00 -17.27
C THR A 22 3.55 13.79 -18.27
N PRO A 23 3.83 13.32 -19.50
CA PRO A 23 2.81 13.15 -20.55
C PRO A 23 1.73 12.13 -20.21
N VAL A 24 2.09 11.02 -19.58
CA VAL A 24 1.18 9.95 -19.16
C VAL A 24 1.33 9.73 -17.66
N VAL A 25 0.24 9.81 -16.91
CA VAL A 25 0.25 9.44 -15.50
C VAL A 25 -0.72 8.28 -15.28
N ILE A 26 -0.26 7.24 -14.60
CA ILE A 26 -1.13 6.11 -14.22
C ILE A 26 -1.39 6.08 -12.72
N VAL A 27 -2.66 6.06 -12.34
CA VAL A 27 -3.11 5.78 -10.97
C VAL A 27 -3.50 4.31 -10.89
N HIS A 28 -2.72 3.53 -10.16
CA HIS A 28 -2.96 2.09 -9.98
C HIS A 28 -3.12 1.73 -8.50
N GLY A 29 -3.69 0.57 -8.20
CA GLY A 29 -3.95 0.15 -6.82
C GLY A 29 -5.14 -0.80 -6.73
N PRO A 30 -5.48 -1.32 -5.53
CA PRO A 30 -6.52 -2.32 -5.37
C PRO A 30 -7.87 -1.82 -5.91
N ARG A 31 -8.75 -2.75 -6.29
CA ARG A 31 -10.14 -2.41 -6.64
C ARG A 31 -10.81 -1.65 -5.49
N GLN A 32 -11.70 -0.73 -5.83
CA GLN A 32 -12.52 0.02 -4.87
C GLN A 32 -11.75 0.87 -3.83
N CYS A 33 -10.45 1.13 -4.04
CA CYS A 33 -9.69 2.08 -3.20
C CYS A 33 -9.92 3.57 -3.57
N GLY A 34 -10.65 3.85 -4.67
CA GLY A 34 -11.05 5.20 -5.06
C GLY A 34 -10.27 5.81 -6.25
N LYS A 35 -9.62 5.00 -7.10
CA LYS A 35 -8.83 5.46 -8.27
C LYS A 35 -9.64 6.35 -9.22
N THR A 36 -10.76 5.85 -9.72
CA THR A 36 -11.67 6.58 -10.61
C THR A 36 -12.15 7.89 -9.98
N THR A 37 -12.45 7.87 -8.67
CA THR A 37 -12.87 9.06 -7.91
C THR A 37 -11.76 10.11 -7.85
N LEU A 38 -10.53 9.70 -7.56
CA LEU A 38 -9.36 10.57 -7.53
C LEU A 38 -9.07 11.14 -8.93
N ALA A 39 -8.98 10.27 -9.94
CA ALA A 39 -8.69 10.65 -11.32
C ALA A 39 -9.75 11.63 -11.88
N THR A 40 -11.03 11.35 -11.67
CA THR A 40 -12.11 12.25 -12.13
C THR A 40 -12.15 13.57 -11.36
N ARG A 41 -11.81 13.59 -10.07
CA ARG A 41 -11.75 14.82 -9.28
C ARG A 41 -10.64 15.75 -9.75
N VAL A 42 -9.42 15.23 -9.87
CA VAL A 42 -8.25 15.99 -10.34
C VAL A 42 -8.45 16.37 -11.81
N GLY A 43 -8.87 15.43 -12.63
CA GLY A 43 -9.05 15.64 -14.07
C GLY A 43 -10.11 16.68 -14.39
N ARG A 44 -11.24 16.75 -13.67
CA ARG A 44 -12.26 17.82 -13.85
C ARG A 44 -11.68 19.21 -13.61
N ARG A 45 -10.83 19.37 -12.60
CA ARG A 45 -10.16 20.65 -12.30
C ARG A 45 -9.20 21.07 -13.42
N LEU A 46 -8.62 20.08 -14.12
CA LEU A 46 -7.62 20.29 -15.16
C LEU A 46 -8.20 20.15 -16.60
N GLY A 47 -9.52 20.01 -16.76
CA GLY A 47 -10.20 19.98 -18.06
C GLY A 47 -10.07 18.67 -18.82
N PHE A 48 -9.91 17.53 -18.15
CA PHE A 48 -9.84 16.21 -18.80
C PHE A 48 -11.21 15.72 -19.23
N ALA A 49 -11.29 15.16 -20.44
CA ALA A 49 -12.37 14.27 -20.87
C ALA A 49 -12.24 12.91 -20.16
N TYR A 50 -13.33 12.14 -20.12
CA TYR A 50 -13.36 10.84 -19.43
C TYR A 50 -13.88 9.75 -20.35
N VAL A 51 -13.15 8.64 -20.43
CA VAL A 51 -13.50 7.42 -21.15
C VAL A 51 -13.36 6.24 -20.19
N ASN A 52 -14.38 5.38 -20.11
CA ASN A 52 -14.37 4.17 -19.27
C ASN A 52 -14.33 2.92 -20.15
N LEU A 53 -13.30 2.09 -19.99
CA LEU A 53 -13.17 0.83 -20.73
C LEU A 53 -13.94 -0.36 -20.10
N ASP A 54 -14.65 -0.13 -18.97
CA ASP A 54 -15.71 -1.05 -18.54
C ASP A 54 -16.98 -0.93 -19.42
N ASP A 55 -17.15 0.19 -20.13
CA ASP A 55 -18.16 0.32 -21.18
C ASP A 55 -17.79 -0.53 -22.40
N ASP A 56 -18.73 -1.39 -22.83
CA ASP A 56 -18.50 -2.34 -23.91
C ASP A 56 -18.23 -1.68 -25.26
N ALA A 57 -18.90 -0.57 -25.57
CA ALA A 57 -18.73 0.15 -26.83
C ALA A 57 -17.35 0.80 -26.90
N ALA A 58 -16.94 1.50 -25.83
CA ALA A 58 -15.63 2.12 -25.72
C ALA A 58 -14.52 1.06 -25.78
N ARG A 59 -14.69 -0.07 -25.05
CA ARG A 59 -13.71 -1.16 -25.05
C ARG A 59 -13.55 -1.80 -26.43
N ARG A 60 -14.64 -2.14 -27.13
CA ARG A 60 -14.57 -2.70 -28.49
C ARG A 60 -13.90 -1.73 -29.46
N ALA A 61 -14.28 -0.46 -29.46
CA ALA A 61 -13.64 0.54 -30.28
C ALA A 61 -12.12 0.65 -30.03
N ALA A 62 -11.70 0.54 -28.77
CA ALA A 62 -10.30 0.55 -28.38
C ALA A 62 -9.53 -0.73 -28.80
N GLN A 63 -10.22 -1.87 -28.88
CA GLN A 63 -9.63 -3.15 -29.27
C GLN A 63 -9.61 -3.34 -30.79
N ASP A 64 -10.67 -2.91 -31.51
CA ASP A 64 -10.81 -3.10 -32.98
C ASP A 64 -9.90 -2.14 -33.77
N ASP A 65 -9.77 -0.88 -33.33
CA ASP A 65 -8.88 0.13 -33.92
C ASP A 65 -8.17 0.96 -32.84
N PRO A 66 -7.16 0.40 -32.15
CA PRO A 66 -6.47 1.09 -31.06
C PRO A 66 -5.82 2.41 -31.51
N ALA A 67 -5.26 2.47 -32.69
CA ALA A 67 -4.59 3.64 -33.23
C ALA A 67 -5.58 4.77 -33.55
N GLY A 68 -6.64 4.47 -34.25
CA GLY A 68 -7.71 5.42 -34.55
C GLY A 68 -8.48 5.84 -33.32
N PHE A 69 -8.65 4.95 -32.31
CA PHE A 69 -9.25 5.31 -31.03
C PHE A 69 -8.42 6.38 -30.33
N VAL A 70 -7.10 6.17 -30.14
CA VAL A 70 -6.21 7.13 -29.48
C VAL A 70 -6.13 8.45 -30.25
N ALA A 71 -6.07 8.41 -31.58
CA ALA A 71 -5.99 9.60 -32.42
C ALA A 71 -7.23 10.52 -32.30
N ARG A 72 -8.40 9.95 -31.97
CA ARG A 72 -9.67 10.70 -31.81
C ARG A 72 -9.92 11.19 -30.38
N LEU A 73 -9.07 10.81 -29.40
CA LEU A 73 -9.24 11.27 -28.02
C LEU A 73 -8.96 12.79 -27.88
N PRO A 74 -9.76 13.50 -27.07
CA PRO A 74 -9.48 14.89 -26.70
C PRO A 74 -8.06 15.09 -26.17
N GLU A 75 -7.56 16.33 -26.19
CA GLU A 75 -6.18 16.65 -25.85
C GLU A 75 -5.78 16.18 -24.43
N ARG A 76 -6.71 16.24 -23.46
CA ARG A 76 -6.53 15.70 -22.13
C ARG A 76 -7.60 14.66 -21.86
N THR A 77 -7.20 13.41 -21.67
CA THR A 77 -8.17 12.32 -21.49
C THR A 77 -7.80 11.41 -20.33
N ILE A 78 -8.81 11.13 -19.47
CA ILE A 78 -8.78 10.03 -18.51
C ILE A 78 -9.22 8.77 -19.23
N ILE A 79 -8.39 7.72 -19.18
CA ILE A 79 -8.76 6.38 -19.65
C ILE A 79 -8.84 5.47 -18.42
N ASP A 80 -10.07 5.17 -18.00
CA ASP A 80 -10.35 4.38 -16.81
C ASP A 80 -10.34 2.88 -17.13
N GLU A 81 -9.79 2.05 -16.23
CA GLU A 81 -9.63 0.59 -16.35
C GLU A 81 -8.82 0.17 -17.60
N VAL A 82 -7.68 0.85 -17.84
CA VAL A 82 -6.84 0.67 -19.06
C VAL A 82 -6.38 -0.77 -19.31
N GLN A 83 -6.30 -1.61 -18.25
CA GLN A 83 -5.96 -3.04 -18.40
C GLN A 83 -7.00 -3.84 -19.21
N ARG A 84 -8.22 -3.29 -19.45
CA ARG A 84 -9.25 -3.91 -20.31
C ARG A 84 -8.93 -3.86 -21.79
N ALA A 85 -8.04 -2.95 -22.22
CA ALA A 85 -7.57 -2.82 -23.59
C ALA A 85 -6.05 -2.59 -23.61
N PRO A 86 -5.24 -3.61 -23.33
CA PRO A 86 -3.77 -3.49 -23.30
C PRO A 86 -3.17 -3.16 -24.68
N GLU A 87 -3.93 -3.30 -25.74
CA GLU A 87 -3.58 -2.90 -27.10
C GLU A 87 -3.33 -1.39 -27.23
N LEU A 88 -3.91 -0.58 -26.32
CA LEU A 88 -3.77 0.89 -26.34
C LEU A 88 -2.36 1.38 -26.00
N PHE A 89 -1.53 0.61 -25.28
CA PHE A 89 -0.25 1.10 -24.79
C PHE A 89 0.72 1.49 -25.90
N LEU A 90 0.74 0.78 -27.02
CA LEU A 90 1.58 1.12 -28.15
C LEU A 90 1.09 2.38 -28.88
N PRO A 91 -0.19 2.53 -29.26
CA PRO A 91 -0.74 3.78 -29.78
C PRO A 91 -0.54 5.00 -28.85
N LEU A 92 -0.72 4.83 -27.53
CA LEU A 92 -0.47 5.89 -26.56
C LEU A 92 1.00 6.35 -26.60
N LYS A 93 1.95 5.41 -26.69
CA LYS A 93 3.38 5.72 -26.88
C LYS A 93 3.60 6.55 -28.14
N VAL A 94 3.07 6.09 -29.29
CA VAL A 94 3.24 6.77 -30.58
C VAL A 94 2.69 8.19 -30.53
N GLU A 95 1.51 8.38 -29.93
CA GLU A 95 0.91 9.71 -29.78
C GLU A 95 1.75 10.64 -28.89
N VAL A 96 2.27 10.12 -27.77
CA VAL A 96 3.14 10.88 -26.85
C VAL A 96 4.49 11.21 -27.50
N ASP A 97 5.07 10.29 -28.30
CA ASP A 97 6.32 10.56 -29.01
C ASP A 97 6.15 11.63 -30.11
N ARG A 98 4.97 11.67 -30.72
CA ARG A 98 4.63 12.70 -31.72
C ARG A 98 4.43 14.06 -31.06
N ARG A 99 3.82 14.10 -29.87
CA ARG A 99 3.41 15.34 -29.20
C ARG A 99 3.56 15.20 -27.70
N ARG A 100 4.75 15.52 -27.19
CA ARG A 100 5.13 15.36 -25.79
C ARG A 100 4.54 16.47 -24.90
N VAL A 101 3.23 16.42 -24.68
CA VAL A 101 2.49 17.38 -23.85
C VAL A 101 2.29 16.81 -22.45
N PRO A 102 2.71 17.51 -21.37
CA PRO A 102 2.41 17.11 -19.99
C PRO A 102 0.89 16.94 -19.76
N GLY A 103 0.52 15.92 -18.99
CA GLY A 103 -0.88 15.63 -18.68
C GLY A 103 -1.72 15.27 -19.92
N ARG A 104 -1.12 14.69 -20.98
CA ARG A 104 -1.87 14.25 -22.14
C ARG A 104 -2.85 13.13 -21.81
N PHE A 105 -2.42 12.14 -21.01
CA PHE A 105 -3.24 11.01 -20.59
C PHE A 105 -3.14 10.76 -19.09
N LEU A 106 -4.30 10.57 -18.46
CA LEU A 106 -4.41 10.06 -17.11
C LEU A 106 -5.07 8.68 -17.17
N LEU A 107 -4.31 7.65 -16.83
CA LEU A 107 -4.75 6.26 -16.86
C LEU A 107 -5.14 5.78 -15.47
N THR A 108 -6.12 4.88 -15.35
CA THR A 108 -6.36 4.13 -14.13
C THR A 108 -6.31 2.63 -14.38
N GLY A 109 -5.91 1.86 -13.36
CA GLY A 109 -5.90 0.41 -13.44
C GLY A 109 -5.99 -0.29 -12.08
N SER A 110 -6.76 -1.37 -12.01
CA SER A 110 -6.98 -2.14 -10.78
C SER A 110 -6.00 -3.30 -10.58
N ALA A 111 -5.23 -3.65 -11.60
CA ALA A 111 -4.07 -4.54 -11.49
C ALA A 111 -2.77 -3.72 -11.50
N ASN A 112 -1.66 -4.32 -11.09
CA ASN A 112 -0.36 -3.68 -11.28
C ASN A 112 0.01 -3.74 -12.77
N VAL A 113 -0.54 -2.77 -13.51
CA VAL A 113 -0.39 -2.65 -14.97
C VAL A 113 1.08 -2.52 -15.35
N LEU A 114 1.93 -1.98 -14.46
CA LEU A 114 3.37 -1.84 -14.66
C LEU A 114 4.10 -3.20 -14.80
N LEU A 115 3.50 -4.27 -14.30
CA LEU A 115 4.04 -5.64 -14.42
C LEU A 115 3.57 -6.36 -15.70
N LEU A 116 2.74 -5.70 -16.52
CA LEU A 116 2.41 -6.22 -17.84
C LEU A 116 3.59 -5.95 -18.79
N PRO A 117 4.20 -6.98 -19.42
CA PRO A 117 5.40 -6.81 -20.25
C PRO A 117 5.26 -5.73 -21.33
N ARG A 118 4.07 -5.65 -21.95
CA ARG A 118 3.76 -4.65 -22.99
C ARG A 118 3.76 -3.20 -22.49
N VAL A 119 3.50 -2.98 -21.20
CA VAL A 119 3.45 -1.63 -20.61
C VAL A 119 4.84 -1.13 -20.24
N ALA A 120 5.64 -1.99 -19.60
CA ALA A 120 7.00 -1.65 -19.18
C ALA A 120 7.84 -1.21 -20.38
N ASP A 121 7.72 -1.89 -21.53
CA ASP A 121 8.48 -1.58 -22.74
C ASP A 121 7.93 -0.35 -23.50
N SER A 122 6.61 -0.13 -23.46
CA SER A 122 5.98 0.90 -24.31
C SER A 122 6.09 2.31 -23.73
N LEU A 123 5.94 2.51 -22.42
CA LEU A 123 5.84 3.81 -21.80
C LEU A 123 7.03 4.17 -20.89
N ALA A 124 8.13 3.41 -20.94
CA ALA A 124 9.34 3.70 -20.18
C ALA A 124 9.86 5.13 -20.48
N GLY A 125 10.11 5.92 -19.44
CA GLY A 125 10.56 7.32 -19.54
C GLY A 125 9.49 8.33 -20.02
N ARG A 126 8.23 7.90 -20.18
CA ARG A 126 7.09 8.73 -20.61
C ARG A 126 5.95 8.75 -19.60
N MET A 127 5.99 7.88 -18.61
CA MET A 127 4.90 7.64 -17.67
C MET A 127 5.34 7.83 -16.23
N GLY A 128 4.59 8.63 -15.49
CA GLY A 128 4.59 8.67 -14.03
C GLY A 128 3.60 7.66 -13.46
N SER A 129 3.92 7.11 -12.30
CA SER A 129 3.11 6.10 -11.65
C SER A 129 2.77 6.51 -10.22
N ILE A 130 1.47 6.50 -9.88
CA ILE A 130 0.97 6.79 -8.55
C ILE A 130 0.20 5.58 -8.03
N ARG A 131 0.71 4.98 -6.96
CA ARG A 131 0.01 3.91 -6.27
C ARG A 131 -0.99 4.48 -5.28
N LEU A 132 -2.27 4.26 -5.52
CA LEU A 132 -3.34 4.62 -4.59
C LEU A 132 -3.65 3.45 -3.65
N HIS A 133 -3.46 3.68 -2.36
CA HIS A 133 -3.79 2.72 -1.31
C HIS A 133 -5.24 2.86 -0.82
N PRO A 134 -5.79 1.91 -0.04
CA PRO A 134 -6.92 2.18 0.83
C PRO A 134 -6.66 3.42 1.70
N MET A 135 -7.69 4.04 2.26
CA MET A 135 -7.57 5.28 3.03
C MET A 135 -6.67 5.13 4.25
N ALA A 136 -5.81 6.12 4.50
CA ALA A 136 -5.07 6.28 5.74
C ALA A 136 -5.98 6.80 6.86
N GLN A 137 -5.62 6.58 8.12
CA GLN A 137 -6.36 7.12 9.26
C GLN A 137 -6.41 8.65 9.23
N CYS A 138 -5.32 9.31 8.84
CA CYS A 138 -5.29 10.77 8.66
C CYS A 138 -6.28 11.27 7.60
N GLU A 139 -6.46 10.53 6.49
CA GLU A 139 -7.46 10.85 5.47
C GLU A 139 -8.89 10.68 6.01
N ILE A 140 -9.15 9.59 6.75
CA ILE A 140 -10.45 9.31 7.38
C ILE A 140 -10.81 10.39 8.39
N GLU A 141 -9.85 10.80 9.22
CA GLU A 141 -10.02 11.85 10.23
C GLU A 141 -9.85 13.27 9.69
N ARG A 142 -9.45 13.42 8.42
CA ARG A 142 -9.17 14.71 7.76
C ARG A 142 -8.11 15.52 8.52
N ARG A 143 -7.03 14.85 8.93
CA ARG A 143 -5.88 15.44 9.60
C ARG A 143 -4.67 15.45 8.68
N GLU A 144 -3.77 16.39 8.87
CA GLU A 144 -2.47 16.40 8.20
C GLU A 144 -1.52 15.42 8.93
N PRO A 145 -0.96 14.40 8.23
CA PRO A 145 -0.04 13.46 8.85
C PRO A 145 1.33 14.11 9.06
N LYS A 146 1.83 14.08 10.29
CA LYS A 146 3.14 14.63 10.68
C LYS A 146 4.16 13.56 11.02
N PHE A 147 3.72 12.34 11.29
CA PHE A 147 4.58 11.29 11.83
C PHE A 147 5.71 10.89 10.88
N LEU A 148 5.41 10.65 9.60
CA LEU A 148 6.43 10.29 8.61
C LEU A 148 7.46 11.43 8.43
N ARG A 149 7.01 12.68 8.44
CA ARG A 149 7.92 13.84 8.41
C ARG A 149 8.82 13.85 9.64
N GLY A 150 8.29 13.62 10.84
CA GLY A 150 9.08 13.50 12.06
C GLY A 150 10.16 12.41 11.98
N LEU A 151 9.85 11.26 11.36
CA LEU A 151 10.84 10.22 11.09
C LEU A 151 11.93 10.67 10.11
N ILE A 152 11.56 11.41 9.07
CA ILE A 152 12.50 11.94 8.06
C ILE A 152 13.43 13.01 8.68
N GLU A 153 12.86 13.93 9.44
CA GLU A 153 13.59 15.01 10.10
C GLU A 153 14.40 14.51 11.31
N GLY A 154 13.97 13.41 11.93
CA GLY A 154 14.59 12.84 13.13
C GLY A 154 14.22 13.60 14.41
N ASP A 155 13.06 14.27 14.43
CA ASP A 155 12.59 15.09 15.53
C ASP A 155 11.17 14.73 15.95
N PHE A 156 11.01 14.44 17.25
CA PHE A 156 9.73 14.23 17.91
C PHE A 156 9.66 15.04 19.19
N ARG A 157 8.78 16.03 19.21
CA ARG A 157 8.55 16.87 20.39
C ARG A 157 7.72 16.14 21.43
N ILE A 158 7.93 16.46 22.69
CA ILE A 158 7.11 15.96 23.81
C ILE A 158 5.67 16.39 23.56
N HIS A 159 4.79 15.42 23.44
CA HIS A 159 3.37 15.63 23.21
C HIS A 159 2.58 14.55 23.96
N SER A 160 1.39 14.91 24.41
CA SER A 160 0.46 13.97 25.04
C SER A 160 -0.74 13.76 24.13
N SER A 161 -1.15 12.52 23.98
CA SER A 161 -2.35 12.14 23.22
C SER A 161 -3.12 11.04 23.98
N PRO A 162 -4.45 10.97 23.86
CA PRO A 162 -5.22 9.91 24.49
C PRO A 162 -4.77 8.52 24.02
N ARG A 163 -4.69 7.59 24.95
CA ARG A 163 -4.47 6.19 24.66
C ARG A 163 -5.68 5.62 23.89
N LEU A 164 -5.42 4.80 22.87
CA LEU A 164 -6.46 4.21 22.04
C LEU A 164 -7.09 2.95 22.68
N GLY A 165 -6.29 2.10 23.30
CA GLY A 165 -6.80 0.87 23.92
C GLY A 165 -7.55 -0.02 22.89
N ALA A 166 -8.75 -0.46 23.23
CA ALA A 166 -9.58 -1.30 22.38
C ALA A 166 -10.01 -0.63 21.05
N GLU A 167 -10.01 0.71 20.98
CA GLU A 167 -10.28 1.44 19.74
C GLU A 167 -9.24 1.12 18.65
N LEU A 168 -7.99 0.86 19.04
CA LEU A 168 -6.93 0.46 18.11
C LEU A 168 -7.32 -0.82 17.33
N ALA A 169 -7.81 -1.84 18.03
CA ALA A 169 -8.31 -3.07 17.39
C ALA A 169 -9.51 -2.78 16.47
N SER A 170 -10.38 -1.86 16.86
CA SER A 170 -11.53 -1.43 16.04
C SER A 170 -11.08 -0.74 14.75
N ARG A 171 -10.06 0.11 14.80
CA ARG A 171 -9.49 0.79 13.63
C ARG A 171 -8.81 -0.21 12.68
N ILE A 172 -8.03 -1.14 13.21
CA ILE A 172 -7.39 -2.21 12.43
C ILE A 172 -8.46 -3.05 11.71
N ALA A 173 -9.48 -3.51 12.44
CA ALA A 173 -10.54 -4.35 11.88
C ALA A 173 -11.49 -3.59 10.93
N ALA A 174 -11.55 -2.27 11.02
CA ALA A 174 -12.30 -1.45 10.08
C ALA A 174 -11.64 -1.39 8.70
N GLY A 175 -10.31 -1.38 8.66
CA GLY A 175 -9.53 -1.20 7.44
C GLY A 175 -9.67 0.19 6.83
N GLY A 176 -9.21 0.34 5.59
CA GLY A 176 -9.18 1.62 4.87
C GLY A 176 -9.98 1.65 3.56
N PHE A 177 -10.70 0.60 3.18
CA PHE A 177 -11.47 0.62 1.94
C PHE A 177 -12.71 1.51 2.05
N PRO A 178 -12.87 2.52 1.16
CA PRO A 178 -13.99 3.48 1.24
C PRO A 178 -15.36 2.82 1.31
N ALA A 179 -15.57 1.78 0.49
CA ALA A 179 -16.84 1.07 0.43
C ALA A 179 -17.11 0.22 1.69
N ALA A 180 -16.07 -0.29 2.36
CA ALA A 180 -16.20 -0.94 3.66
C ALA A 180 -16.55 0.07 4.74
N LEU A 181 -15.83 1.20 4.80
CA LEU A 181 -16.04 2.27 5.77
C LEU A 181 -17.44 2.90 5.68
N ALA A 182 -18.04 2.92 4.49
CA ALA A 182 -19.42 3.38 4.29
C ALA A 182 -20.50 2.44 4.88
N ARG A 183 -20.13 1.24 5.36
CA ARG A 183 -21.08 0.33 6.00
C ARG A 183 -21.36 0.73 7.44
N SER A 184 -22.63 0.74 7.82
CA SER A 184 -23.10 1.26 9.11
C SER A 184 -22.68 0.44 10.32
N THR A 185 -22.45 -0.87 10.17
CA THR A 185 -22.08 -1.76 11.29
C THR A 185 -20.80 -2.56 11.01
N PRO A 186 -20.06 -2.94 12.06
CA PRO A 186 -18.88 -3.79 11.90
C PRO A 186 -19.16 -5.12 11.19
N ALA A 187 -20.34 -5.74 11.45
CA ALA A 187 -20.76 -6.98 10.79
C ALA A 187 -20.94 -6.78 9.27
N ARG A 188 -21.61 -5.68 8.86
CA ARG A 188 -21.79 -5.33 7.43
C ARG A 188 -20.47 -4.98 6.75
N ARG A 189 -19.53 -4.38 7.48
CA ARG A 189 -18.19 -4.08 7.00
C ARG A 189 -17.39 -5.36 6.75
N ARG A 190 -17.42 -6.29 7.71
CA ARG A 190 -16.78 -7.61 7.55
C ARG A 190 -17.38 -8.38 6.37
N GLN A 191 -18.71 -8.40 6.22
CA GLN A 191 -19.36 -9.05 5.08
C GLN A 191 -18.90 -8.45 3.75
N TRP A 192 -18.77 -7.12 3.68
CA TRP A 192 -18.23 -6.46 2.48
C TRP A 192 -16.83 -6.98 2.10
N TYR A 193 -15.94 -7.19 3.08
CA TYR A 193 -14.61 -7.75 2.80
C TYR A 193 -14.67 -9.20 2.32
N VAL A 194 -15.56 -10.02 2.85
CA VAL A 194 -15.78 -11.40 2.36
C VAL A 194 -16.23 -11.36 0.90
N ASP A 195 -17.27 -10.57 0.59
CA ASP A 195 -17.77 -10.41 -0.79
C ASP A 195 -16.70 -9.85 -1.74
N TYR A 196 -15.86 -8.94 -1.23
CA TYR A 196 -14.74 -8.37 -1.99
C TYR A 196 -13.69 -9.43 -2.36
N VAL A 197 -13.31 -10.30 -1.43
CA VAL A 197 -12.38 -11.41 -1.68
C VAL A 197 -12.94 -12.34 -2.75
N ASP A 198 -14.20 -12.74 -2.63
CA ASP A 198 -14.86 -13.61 -3.60
C ASP A 198 -14.89 -13.00 -4.99
N ALA A 199 -15.28 -11.72 -5.10
CA ALA A 199 -15.31 -11.00 -6.38
C ALA A 199 -13.91 -10.88 -7.00
N MET A 200 -12.89 -10.59 -6.19
CA MET A 200 -11.50 -10.47 -6.62
C MET A 200 -10.95 -11.81 -7.15
N VAL A 201 -11.20 -12.93 -6.42
CA VAL A 201 -10.78 -14.26 -6.84
C VAL A 201 -11.45 -14.65 -8.16
N GLN A 202 -12.74 -14.34 -8.32
CA GLN A 202 -13.50 -14.73 -9.51
C GLN A 202 -13.18 -13.89 -10.76
N ARG A 203 -12.77 -12.63 -10.60
CA ARG A 203 -12.54 -11.72 -11.74
C ARG A 203 -11.06 -11.48 -11.99
N ASP A 204 -10.36 -10.88 -11.03
CA ASP A 204 -9.01 -10.38 -11.27
C ASP A 204 -7.99 -11.50 -11.46
N LEU A 205 -8.14 -12.59 -10.70
CA LEU A 205 -7.22 -13.72 -10.80
C LEU A 205 -7.45 -14.56 -12.05
N ARG A 206 -8.69 -14.66 -12.55
CA ARG A 206 -8.98 -15.32 -13.84
C ARG A 206 -8.38 -14.56 -15.01
N ASP A 207 -8.47 -13.22 -14.99
CA ASP A 207 -7.99 -12.38 -16.08
C ASP A 207 -6.46 -12.34 -16.15
N LEU A 208 -5.77 -12.52 -15.02
CA LEU A 208 -4.30 -12.39 -14.92
C LEU A 208 -3.54 -13.71 -15.02
N SER A 209 -4.20 -14.87 -14.89
CA SER A 209 -3.50 -16.14 -14.85
C SER A 209 -4.30 -17.30 -15.46
N ARG A 210 -3.56 -18.20 -16.11
CA ARG A 210 -4.04 -19.54 -16.48
C ARG A 210 -3.86 -20.51 -15.30
N ILE A 211 -4.24 -20.11 -14.09
CA ILE A 211 -4.05 -20.93 -12.87
C ILE A 211 -4.98 -22.14 -12.96
N SER A 212 -4.39 -23.31 -12.87
CA SER A 212 -5.11 -24.60 -12.86
C SER A 212 -5.98 -24.82 -11.62
N SER A 213 -5.78 -24.03 -10.52
CA SER A 213 -6.53 -24.19 -9.27
C SER A 213 -6.86 -22.87 -8.58
N LEU A 214 -7.85 -22.14 -9.07
CA LEU A 214 -8.44 -20.98 -8.40
C LEU A 214 -8.99 -21.32 -7.00
N ARG A 215 -9.31 -22.60 -6.74
CA ARG A 215 -9.81 -23.09 -5.44
C ARG A 215 -8.77 -23.01 -4.31
N THR A 216 -7.47 -22.96 -4.64
CA THR A 216 -6.38 -22.86 -3.69
C THR A 216 -6.20 -21.43 -3.15
N ILE A 217 -6.55 -20.42 -3.93
CA ILE A 217 -6.30 -19.02 -3.63
C ILE A 217 -6.98 -18.51 -2.33
N PRO A 218 -8.26 -18.79 -2.07
CA PRO A 218 -8.90 -18.35 -0.81
C PRO A 218 -8.21 -18.95 0.43
N LYS A 219 -7.75 -20.19 0.35
CA LYS A 219 -7.01 -20.84 1.44
C LYS A 219 -5.63 -20.22 1.62
N LEU A 220 -4.94 -19.88 0.51
CA LEU A 220 -3.65 -19.20 0.56
C LEU A 220 -3.79 -17.79 1.13
N LEU A 221 -4.84 -17.05 0.77
CA LEU A 221 -5.15 -15.74 1.35
C LEU A 221 -5.35 -15.81 2.86
N LYS A 222 -6.08 -16.81 3.33
CA LYS A 222 -6.29 -17.05 4.76
C LYS A 222 -4.97 -17.38 5.47
N LEU A 223 -4.14 -18.21 4.87
CA LEU A 223 -2.82 -18.54 5.38
C LEU A 223 -1.91 -17.30 5.38
N ALA A 224 -1.88 -16.52 4.30
CA ALA A 224 -1.13 -15.27 4.22
C ALA A 224 -1.58 -14.26 5.30
N ALA A 225 -2.87 -14.16 5.56
CA ALA A 225 -3.41 -13.34 6.64
C ALA A 225 -2.93 -13.78 8.02
N SER A 226 -2.86 -15.11 8.29
CA SER A 226 -2.33 -15.65 9.55
C SER A 226 -0.80 -15.47 9.71
N GLN A 227 -0.08 -15.25 8.61
CA GLN A 227 1.37 -15.06 8.58
C GLN A 227 1.76 -13.59 8.33
N THR A 228 0.80 -12.66 8.38
CA THR A 228 1.10 -11.23 8.20
C THR A 228 2.14 -10.75 9.22
N ALA A 229 3.00 -9.81 8.85
CA ALA A 229 4.13 -9.32 9.63
C ALA A 229 5.20 -10.39 9.97
N ARG A 230 5.21 -11.54 9.29
CA ARG A 230 6.23 -12.57 9.49
C ARG A 230 7.12 -12.74 8.27
N LEU A 231 8.32 -13.26 8.49
CA LEU A 231 9.21 -13.65 7.39
C LEU A 231 8.53 -14.72 6.53
N ILE A 232 8.56 -14.54 5.22
CA ILE A 232 7.96 -15.49 4.29
C ILE A 232 8.74 -16.80 4.32
N ASN A 233 8.12 -17.86 4.83
CA ASN A 233 8.60 -19.21 4.61
C ASN A 233 7.78 -19.87 3.50
N VAL A 234 8.32 -19.85 2.28
CA VAL A 234 7.64 -20.43 1.10
C VAL A 234 7.33 -21.91 1.30
N SER A 235 8.14 -22.64 2.09
CA SER A 235 7.89 -24.05 2.39
C SER A 235 6.66 -24.24 3.28
N ASP A 236 6.53 -23.39 4.32
CA ASP A 236 5.37 -23.42 5.23
C ASP A 236 4.09 -23.01 4.50
N LEU A 237 4.20 -22.05 3.55
CA LEU A 237 3.08 -21.68 2.69
C LEU A 237 2.70 -22.78 1.69
N ALA A 238 3.64 -23.60 1.23
CA ALA A 238 3.40 -24.67 0.24
C ALA A 238 2.84 -25.96 0.86
N ALA A 239 3.29 -26.30 2.07
CA ALA A 239 2.99 -27.57 2.71
C ALA A 239 1.48 -27.92 2.81
N PRO A 240 0.57 -26.98 3.22
CA PRO A 240 -0.86 -27.28 3.31
C PRO A 240 -1.54 -27.55 1.97
N PHE A 241 -0.92 -27.20 0.84
CA PHE A 241 -1.53 -27.28 -0.50
C PHE A 241 -0.94 -28.41 -1.35
N GLN A 242 0.14 -29.06 -0.88
CA GLN A 242 0.85 -30.11 -1.63
C GLN A 242 1.30 -29.62 -3.02
N VAL A 243 1.70 -28.36 -3.12
CA VAL A 243 2.23 -27.74 -4.36
C VAL A 243 3.72 -27.43 -4.22
N SER A 244 4.37 -27.22 -5.35
CA SER A 244 5.79 -26.90 -5.37
C SER A 244 6.06 -25.47 -4.81
N ARG A 245 7.27 -25.25 -4.29
CA ARG A 245 7.72 -23.91 -3.86
C ARG A 245 7.63 -22.85 -4.98
N PRO A 246 8.04 -23.12 -6.23
CA PRO A 246 7.83 -22.20 -7.33
C PRO A 246 6.36 -21.81 -7.52
N THR A 247 5.45 -22.79 -7.49
CA THR A 247 4.00 -22.55 -7.63
C THR A 247 3.46 -21.59 -6.55
N ILE A 248 3.89 -21.76 -5.28
CA ILE A 248 3.48 -20.83 -4.21
C ILE A 248 4.09 -19.44 -4.43
N ARG A 249 5.34 -19.35 -4.90
CA ARG A 249 5.95 -18.07 -5.23
C ARG A 249 5.19 -17.35 -6.33
N ASP A 250 4.77 -18.05 -7.37
CA ASP A 250 3.95 -17.50 -8.45
C ASP A 250 2.59 -16.98 -7.90
N TYR A 251 1.98 -17.71 -6.95
CA TYR A 251 0.74 -17.28 -6.32
C TYR A 251 0.93 -16.04 -5.43
N VAL A 252 2.00 -15.95 -4.64
CA VAL A 252 2.32 -14.75 -3.86
C VAL A 252 2.54 -13.57 -4.80
N THR A 253 3.32 -13.74 -5.87
CA THR A 253 3.54 -12.70 -6.89
C THR A 253 2.22 -12.25 -7.53
N LEU A 254 1.29 -13.18 -7.77
CA LEU A 254 -0.03 -12.82 -8.29
C LEU A 254 -0.85 -12.00 -7.29
N LEU A 255 -0.82 -12.36 -5.99
CA LEU A 255 -1.48 -11.59 -4.93
C LEU A 255 -0.88 -10.18 -4.77
N GLU A 256 0.43 -10.03 -5.00
CA GLU A 256 1.08 -8.70 -5.06
C GLU A 256 0.59 -7.88 -6.27
N ARG A 257 0.44 -8.54 -7.44
CA ARG A 257 -0.04 -7.89 -8.67
C ARG A 257 -1.45 -7.31 -8.53
N ILE A 258 -2.29 -7.89 -7.68
CA ILE A 258 -3.63 -7.40 -7.38
C ILE A 258 -3.70 -6.59 -6.08
N PHE A 259 -2.55 -6.26 -5.48
CA PHE A 259 -2.42 -5.41 -4.29
C PHE A 259 -3.09 -5.97 -3.02
N VAL A 260 -3.08 -7.27 -2.82
CA VAL A 260 -3.62 -7.92 -1.61
C VAL A 260 -2.56 -8.13 -0.56
N VAL A 261 -1.36 -8.47 -1.01
CA VAL A 261 -0.18 -8.62 -0.17
C VAL A 261 0.93 -7.69 -0.65
N ASP A 262 1.83 -7.35 0.26
CA ASP A 262 3.07 -6.65 -0.01
C ASP A 262 4.22 -7.42 0.65
N GLU A 263 5.33 -7.56 -0.05
CA GLU A 263 6.58 -8.02 0.52
C GLU A 263 7.37 -6.81 1.06
N LEU A 264 7.74 -6.84 2.33
CA LEU A 264 8.65 -5.88 2.95
C LEU A 264 10.07 -6.45 2.90
N PRO A 265 10.97 -5.93 2.03
CA PRO A 265 12.30 -6.49 1.84
C PRO A 265 13.18 -6.26 3.08
N PRO A 266 14.21 -7.11 3.28
CA PRO A 266 15.17 -6.91 4.36
C PRO A 266 16.08 -5.71 4.08
N TRP A 267 16.37 -4.92 5.11
CA TRP A 267 17.39 -3.88 5.07
C TRP A 267 18.79 -4.50 5.26
N HIS A 268 19.76 -4.03 4.50
CA HIS A 268 21.17 -4.35 4.69
C HIS A 268 22.03 -3.19 4.16
N GLY A 269 23.14 -2.87 4.84
CA GLY A 269 24.06 -1.82 4.39
C GLY A 269 24.61 -2.05 2.98
N ASN A 270 24.84 -3.30 2.59
CA ASN A 270 25.12 -3.67 1.20
C ASN A 270 23.80 -3.99 0.48
N ARG A 271 23.44 -3.17 -0.51
CA ARG A 271 22.21 -3.30 -1.29
C ARG A 271 22.05 -4.65 -2.00
N LEU A 272 23.13 -5.26 -2.49
CA LEU A 272 23.09 -6.57 -3.14
C LEU A 272 22.63 -7.68 -2.18
N LYS A 273 22.99 -7.59 -0.90
CA LYS A 273 22.55 -8.56 0.11
C LYS A 273 21.06 -8.43 0.48
N ARG A 274 20.41 -7.31 0.16
CA ARG A 274 18.95 -7.16 0.34
C ARG A 274 18.17 -8.12 -0.55
N LEU A 275 18.68 -8.41 -1.75
CA LEU A 275 18.00 -9.25 -2.74
C LEU A 275 17.96 -10.76 -2.38
N VAL A 276 18.80 -11.20 -1.45
CA VAL A 276 19.00 -12.64 -1.13
C VAL A 276 18.35 -13.05 0.20
N LYS A 277 17.95 -12.08 1.04
CA LYS A 277 17.35 -12.35 2.35
C LYS A 277 15.83 -12.43 2.26
N THR A 278 15.23 -13.12 3.23
CA THR A 278 13.79 -13.36 3.27
C THR A 278 13.01 -12.09 3.62
N PRO A 279 12.02 -11.66 2.80
CA PRO A 279 11.14 -10.54 3.13
C PRO A 279 10.10 -10.92 4.20
N LYS A 280 9.50 -9.92 4.85
CA LYS A 280 8.26 -10.07 5.62
C LYS A 280 7.05 -9.95 4.68
N LEU A 281 5.99 -10.71 4.96
CA LEU A 281 4.71 -10.63 4.24
C LEU A 281 3.74 -9.74 5.01
N HIS A 282 3.11 -8.80 4.34
CA HIS A 282 2.05 -7.97 4.91
C HIS A 282 0.79 -8.02 4.06
N LEU A 283 -0.37 -8.16 4.69
CA LEU A 283 -1.64 -7.84 4.03
C LEU A 283 -1.71 -6.31 3.85
N THR A 284 -2.26 -5.86 2.74
CA THR A 284 -2.34 -4.42 2.43
C THR A 284 -3.39 -3.66 3.23
N ASP A 285 -4.28 -4.40 3.91
CA ASP A 285 -5.35 -3.82 4.71
C ASP A 285 -5.73 -4.69 5.92
N GLY A 286 -5.80 -4.07 7.11
CA GLY A 286 -6.12 -4.78 8.37
C GLY A 286 -7.54 -5.34 8.40
N GLY A 287 -8.51 -4.63 7.83
CA GLY A 287 -9.91 -5.10 7.75
C GLY A 287 -10.04 -6.32 6.85
N LEU A 288 -9.31 -6.34 5.73
CA LEU A 288 -9.21 -7.51 4.85
C LEU A 288 -8.60 -8.71 5.60
N ALA A 289 -7.50 -8.50 6.35
CA ALA A 289 -6.85 -9.55 7.13
C ALA A 289 -7.78 -10.11 8.20
N CYS A 290 -8.46 -9.26 8.97
CA CYS A 290 -9.43 -9.69 9.99
C CYS A 290 -10.60 -10.46 9.38
N ALA A 291 -11.14 -10.04 8.23
CA ALA A 291 -12.22 -10.73 7.54
C ALA A 291 -11.80 -12.13 7.05
N LEU A 292 -10.61 -12.26 6.47
CA LEU A 292 -10.04 -13.55 6.03
C LEU A 292 -9.87 -14.54 7.18
N LEU A 293 -9.49 -14.05 8.36
CA LEU A 293 -9.32 -14.86 9.57
C LEU A 293 -10.64 -15.11 10.34
N GLY A 294 -11.71 -14.39 10.00
CA GLY A 294 -12.98 -14.45 10.73
C GLY A 294 -12.92 -13.80 12.12
N VAL A 295 -11.97 -12.89 12.35
CA VAL A 295 -11.69 -12.24 13.63
C VAL A 295 -12.43 -10.91 13.73
N THR A 296 -13.05 -10.65 14.89
CA THR A 296 -13.67 -9.34 15.21
C THR A 296 -12.66 -8.43 15.92
N ALA A 297 -13.01 -7.15 16.07
CA ALA A 297 -12.21 -6.21 16.86
C ALA A 297 -12.08 -6.64 18.33
N ALA A 298 -13.12 -7.27 18.90
CA ALA A 298 -13.10 -7.78 20.27
C ALA A 298 -12.14 -8.97 20.40
N ASP A 299 -12.20 -9.93 19.46
CA ASP A 299 -11.29 -11.09 19.45
C ASP A 299 -9.83 -10.61 19.30
N LEU A 300 -9.59 -9.66 18.37
CA LEU A 300 -8.28 -9.07 18.15
C LEU A 300 -7.73 -8.37 19.39
N TRP A 301 -8.57 -7.65 20.14
CA TRP A 301 -8.16 -7.00 21.38
C TRP A 301 -7.78 -7.98 22.48
N GLN A 302 -8.47 -9.12 22.56
CA GLN A 302 -8.21 -10.18 23.55
C GLN A 302 -6.94 -10.99 23.23
N ASP A 303 -6.69 -11.29 21.94
CA ASP A 303 -5.47 -11.98 21.50
C ASP A 303 -4.32 -10.99 21.26
N ARG A 304 -3.51 -10.77 22.32
CA ARG A 304 -2.38 -9.81 22.28
C ARG A 304 -1.32 -10.17 21.26
N THR A 305 -1.14 -11.45 20.95
CA THR A 305 -0.17 -11.91 19.95
C THR A 305 -0.64 -11.54 18.54
N MET A 306 -1.90 -11.84 18.24
CA MET A 306 -2.52 -11.48 16.96
C MET A 306 -2.60 -9.97 16.81
N LEU A 307 -2.97 -9.23 17.87
CA LEU A 307 -2.99 -7.77 17.86
C LEU A 307 -1.62 -7.20 17.50
N GLY A 308 -0.54 -7.73 18.06
CA GLY A 308 0.82 -7.28 17.75
C GLY A 308 1.14 -7.43 16.26
N GLN A 309 0.84 -8.58 15.65
CA GLN A 309 1.06 -8.84 14.23
C GLN A 309 0.21 -7.92 13.32
N MET A 310 -1.07 -7.80 13.65
CA MET A 310 -1.99 -6.94 12.90
C MET A 310 -1.62 -5.46 13.04
N LEU A 311 -1.13 -5.06 14.21
CA LEU A 311 -0.68 -3.69 14.46
C LEU A 311 0.58 -3.35 13.65
N GLU A 312 1.55 -4.25 13.57
CA GLU A 312 2.73 -4.05 12.71
C GLU A 312 2.32 -3.86 11.25
N THR A 313 1.42 -4.72 10.75
CA THR A 313 0.86 -4.59 9.39
C THR A 313 0.10 -3.28 9.20
N PHE A 314 -0.69 -2.87 10.18
CA PHE A 314 -1.43 -1.61 10.15
C PHE A 314 -0.48 -0.40 10.09
N VAL A 315 0.54 -0.36 10.96
CA VAL A 315 1.55 0.73 10.98
C VAL A 315 2.31 0.79 9.66
N TYR A 316 2.76 -0.35 9.13
CA TYR A 316 3.40 -0.40 7.82
C TYR A 316 2.49 0.16 6.71
N GLY A 317 1.22 -0.24 6.70
CA GLY A 317 0.23 0.27 5.76
C GLY A 317 0.02 1.78 5.89
N GLU A 318 -0.10 2.32 7.11
CA GLU A 318 -0.25 3.76 7.36
C GLU A 318 0.96 4.55 6.86
N LEU A 319 2.19 4.10 7.15
CA LEU A 319 3.41 4.77 6.69
C LEU A 319 3.52 4.79 5.16
N ARG A 320 3.15 3.69 4.48
CA ARG A 320 3.12 3.65 3.01
C ARG A 320 2.08 4.59 2.41
N ARG A 321 0.92 4.71 3.04
CA ARG A 321 -0.13 5.65 2.64
C ARG A 321 0.35 7.10 2.81
N GLN A 322 0.99 7.43 3.93
CA GLN A 322 1.58 8.75 4.15
C GLN A 322 2.68 9.07 3.14
N ALA A 323 3.52 8.08 2.79
CA ALA A 323 4.57 8.27 1.79
C ALA A 323 4.02 8.64 0.40
N SER A 324 2.76 8.30 0.07
CA SER A 324 2.15 8.72 -1.20
C SER A 324 1.88 10.24 -1.29
N GLY A 325 1.91 10.95 -0.17
CA GLY A 325 1.80 12.41 -0.10
C GLY A 325 3.12 13.13 0.10
N VAL A 326 4.25 12.40 0.18
CA VAL A 326 5.59 12.99 0.29
C VAL A 326 6.20 13.06 -1.11
N GLY A 327 6.67 14.23 -1.53
CA GLY A 327 7.24 14.46 -2.86
C GLY A 327 8.58 13.77 -3.13
N GLU A 328 9.17 13.12 -2.12
CA GLU A 328 10.45 12.43 -2.21
C GLU A 328 10.30 10.91 -2.11
N PRO A 329 11.16 10.12 -2.80
CA PRO A 329 11.13 8.67 -2.71
C PRO A 329 11.44 8.19 -1.28
N VAL A 330 10.59 7.31 -0.77
CA VAL A 330 10.73 6.65 0.53
C VAL A 330 10.77 5.14 0.31
N GLU A 331 11.86 4.50 0.70
CA GLU A 331 12.02 3.04 0.64
C GLU A 331 11.73 2.42 2.02
N PHE A 332 10.97 1.34 2.01
CA PHE A 332 10.62 0.57 3.21
C PHE A 332 11.29 -0.78 3.21
N SER A 333 11.79 -1.18 4.38
CA SER A 333 12.41 -2.48 4.62
C SER A 333 12.24 -2.90 6.08
N HIS A 334 12.61 -4.13 6.45
CA HIS A 334 12.75 -4.55 7.84
C HIS A 334 14.22 -4.83 8.14
N TYR A 335 14.61 -4.77 9.42
CA TYR A 335 15.96 -5.12 9.84
C TYR A 335 15.97 -6.36 10.74
N ARG A 336 16.87 -7.28 10.48
CA ARG A 336 17.18 -8.40 11.37
C ARG A 336 18.65 -8.76 11.27
N ASP A 337 19.34 -8.78 12.41
CA ASP A 337 20.74 -9.20 12.49
C ASP A 337 20.88 -10.70 12.80
N LYS A 338 22.13 -11.17 12.84
CA LYS A 338 22.48 -12.56 13.17
C LYS A 338 22.21 -12.92 14.63
N ASP A 339 22.17 -11.94 15.52
CA ASP A 339 21.98 -12.09 16.96
C ASP A 339 20.49 -11.97 17.35
N GLY A 340 19.58 -11.91 16.36
CA GLY A 340 18.15 -11.87 16.52
C GLY A 340 17.60 -10.51 16.93
N ALA A 341 18.39 -9.42 16.85
CA ALA A 341 17.85 -8.07 17.02
C ALA A 341 17.08 -7.67 15.76
N GLU A 342 15.85 -7.17 15.94
CA GLU A 342 14.93 -6.83 14.87
C GLU A 342 14.49 -5.37 14.96
N VAL A 343 14.15 -4.77 13.80
CA VAL A 343 13.36 -3.55 13.67
C VAL A 343 12.26 -3.83 12.64
N ASP A 344 11.03 -3.60 13.05
CA ASP A 344 9.86 -3.97 12.26
C ASP A 344 9.82 -3.24 10.92
N ILE A 345 10.05 -1.93 10.93
CA ILE A 345 10.02 -1.10 9.73
C ILE A 345 11.25 -0.18 9.73
N VAL A 346 12.03 -0.27 8.67
CA VAL A 346 13.15 0.64 8.38
C VAL A 346 12.77 1.51 7.19
N ILE A 347 12.99 2.80 7.32
CA ILE A 347 12.68 3.81 6.31
C ILE A 347 13.99 4.42 5.83
N GLU A 348 14.23 4.35 4.53
CA GLU A 348 15.36 5.01 3.87
C GLU A 348 14.81 6.09 2.94
N HIS A 349 15.28 7.33 3.08
CA HIS A 349 14.80 8.48 2.33
C HIS A 349 15.96 9.34 1.83
N ALA A 350 15.70 10.49 1.21
CA ALA A 350 16.66 11.36 0.54
C ALA A 350 18.03 11.43 1.23
N GLY A 351 19.12 11.29 0.45
CA GLY A 351 20.49 11.26 0.99
C GLY A 351 20.86 9.96 1.72
N ALA A 352 20.06 8.90 1.58
CA ALA A 352 20.25 7.60 2.24
C ALA A 352 20.18 7.70 3.80
N ARG A 353 19.48 8.69 4.36
CA ARG A 353 19.15 8.73 5.80
C ARG A 353 18.24 7.59 6.16
N VAL A 354 18.40 7.05 7.36
CA VAL A 354 17.73 5.83 7.81
C VAL A 354 17.03 6.10 9.14
N SER A 355 15.75 5.80 9.21
CA SER A 355 14.96 5.80 10.44
C SER A 355 14.40 4.40 10.70
N GLY A 356 14.21 4.04 11.97
CA GLY A 356 13.63 2.75 12.36
C GLY A 356 12.36 2.93 13.18
N VAL A 357 11.40 2.04 12.98
CA VAL A 357 10.17 1.97 13.77
C VAL A 357 10.00 0.56 14.31
N GLU A 358 9.89 0.45 15.62
CA GLU A 358 9.52 -0.76 16.35
C GLU A 358 8.09 -0.58 16.85
N VAL A 359 7.25 -1.60 16.74
CA VAL A 359 5.82 -1.52 17.04
C VAL A 359 5.47 -2.36 18.26
N LYS A 360 4.83 -1.75 19.26
CA LYS A 360 4.45 -2.40 20.52
C LYS A 360 2.96 -2.17 20.83
N ALA A 361 2.22 -3.26 21.01
CA ALA A 361 0.82 -3.20 21.44
C ALA A 361 0.66 -2.93 22.96
N SER A 362 1.78 -2.76 23.71
CA SER A 362 1.77 -2.44 25.12
C SER A 362 1.57 -0.95 25.38
N SER A 363 1.09 -0.60 26.59
CA SER A 363 0.97 0.80 27.04
C SER A 363 2.24 1.34 27.71
N THR A 364 3.26 0.52 27.86
CA THR A 364 4.54 0.87 28.47
C THR A 364 5.69 0.49 27.56
N VAL A 365 6.76 1.26 27.60
CA VAL A 365 8.00 1.04 26.85
C VAL A 365 9.16 0.86 27.81
N HIS A 366 10.00 -0.12 27.54
CA HIS A 366 11.19 -0.43 28.32
C HIS A 366 12.47 -0.20 27.50
N PRO A 367 13.63 0.05 28.15
CA PRO A 367 14.91 0.22 27.42
C PRO A 367 15.28 -0.94 26.48
N VAL A 368 14.79 -2.15 26.77
CA VAL A 368 15.02 -3.35 25.93
C VAL A 368 14.31 -3.24 24.58
N ASP A 369 13.20 -2.53 24.48
CA ASP A 369 12.41 -2.35 23.25
C ASP A 369 13.19 -1.58 22.17
N PHE A 370 14.22 -0.83 22.57
CA PHE A 370 15.12 -0.12 21.66
C PHE A 370 16.32 -0.94 21.20
N ARG A 371 16.44 -2.23 21.58
CA ARG A 371 17.59 -3.05 21.24
C ARG A 371 17.85 -3.11 19.75
N GLY A 372 16.82 -3.39 18.96
CA GLY A 372 16.91 -3.46 17.49
C GLY A 372 17.29 -2.11 16.87
N LEU A 373 16.65 -1.03 17.35
CA LEU A 373 16.93 0.32 16.88
C LEU A 373 18.37 0.78 17.18
N ARG A 374 18.93 0.43 18.34
CA ARG A 374 20.35 0.69 18.65
C ARG A 374 21.27 -0.06 17.71
N ARG A 375 20.97 -1.34 17.39
CA ARG A 375 21.73 -2.13 16.40
C ARG A 375 21.62 -1.54 15.00
N LEU A 376 20.44 -1.07 14.60
CA LEU A 376 20.26 -0.36 13.33
C LEU A 376 21.11 0.92 13.28
N ARG A 377 21.13 1.71 14.38
CA ARG A 377 21.96 2.91 14.49
C ARG A 377 23.45 2.57 14.33
N GLU A 378 23.95 1.55 15.01
CA GLU A 378 25.34 1.06 14.87
C GLU A 378 25.63 0.68 13.41
N ALA A 379 24.71 -0.03 12.75
CA ALA A 379 24.87 -0.49 11.37
C ALA A 379 24.82 0.64 10.32
N THR A 380 24.11 1.74 10.61
CA THR A 380 23.92 2.87 9.69
C THR A 380 24.88 4.02 9.96
N GLY A 381 25.41 4.16 11.17
CA GLY A 381 26.32 5.23 11.60
C GLY A 381 25.71 6.62 11.37
N ARG A 382 26.44 7.49 10.67
CA ARG A 382 26.00 8.89 10.41
C ARG A 382 24.71 9.02 9.59
N ARG A 383 24.25 7.95 8.94
CA ARG A 383 23.00 7.94 8.18
C ARG A 383 21.76 7.77 9.07
N PHE A 384 21.95 7.38 10.32
CA PHE A 384 20.82 7.24 11.26
C PHE A 384 20.18 8.60 11.54
N ALA A 385 18.88 8.70 11.30
CA ALA A 385 18.09 9.89 11.62
C ALA A 385 17.47 9.75 13.01
N CYS A 386 16.61 8.74 13.21
CA CYS A 386 16.02 8.42 14.51
C CYS A 386 15.51 6.97 14.58
N GLY A 387 15.23 6.53 15.82
CA GLY A 387 14.54 5.28 16.11
C GLY A 387 13.31 5.54 16.99
N VAL A 388 12.16 5.01 16.57
CA VAL A 388 10.89 5.19 17.25
C VAL A 388 10.33 3.86 17.70
N VAL A 389 9.98 3.75 19.00
CA VAL A 389 9.08 2.71 19.49
C VAL A 389 7.67 3.31 19.49
N LEU A 390 6.82 2.83 18.55
CA LEU A 390 5.39 3.14 18.51
C LEU A 390 4.65 2.26 19.51
N TYR A 391 3.93 2.84 20.47
CA TYR A 391 3.29 2.11 21.55
C TYR A 391 1.89 2.64 21.87
N ASP A 392 1.05 1.81 22.50
CA ASP A 392 -0.32 2.19 22.89
C ASP A 392 -0.31 2.97 24.25
N GLY A 393 0.49 4.05 24.30
CA GLY A 393 0.61 4.94 25.46
C GLY A 393 0.09 6.34 25.18
N GLU A 394 0.45 7.28 26.05
CA GLU A 394 -0.12 8.63 26.06
C GLU A 394 0.91 9.74 25.80
N VAL A 395 2.20 9.49 26.01
CA VAL A 395 3.21 10.56 26.01
C VAL A 395 4.37 10.23 25.09
N THR A 396 4.79 11.21 24.29
CA THR A 396 6.05 11.14 23.54
C THR A 396 7.21 11.41 24.50
N VAL A 397 8.18 10.48 24.58
CA VAL A 397 9.33 10.55 25.46
C VAL A 397 10.62 10.26 24.70
N GLY A 398 11.65 11.09 24.90
CA GLY A 398 13.00 10.83 24.38
C GLY A 398 13.77 9.85 25.28
N PHE A 399 14.46 8.90 24.66
CA PHE A 399 15.34 7.91 25.31
C PHE A 399 16.83 8.15 25.01
N GLY A 400 17.18 9.37 24.59
CA GLY A 400 18.54 9.73 24.19
C GLY A 400 18.92 9.21 22.79
N ASP A 401 20.03 9.72 22.27
CA ASP A 401 20.65 9.22 21.02
C ASP A 401 19.74 9.14 19.79
N GLY A 402 18.74 10.04 19.69
CA GLY A 402 17.75 10.01 18.60
C GLY A 402 16.71 8.89 18.73
N MET A 403 16.52 8.33 19.93
CA MET A 403 15.51 7.32 20.24
C MET A 403 14.30 7.96 20.91
N PHE A 404 13.11 7.59 20.48
CA PHE A 404 11.84 8.12 20.97
C PHE A 404 10.82 7.01 21.21
N ALA A 405 10.04 7.10 22.27
CA ALA A 405 8.78 6.38 22.40
C ALA A 405 7.66 7.35 22.00
N VAL A 406 6.81 6.94 21.06
CA VAL A 406 5.76 7.79 20.50
C VAL A 406 4.42 7.05 20.56
N PRO A 407 3.35 7.69 21.06
CA PRO A 407 2.02 7.07 21.06
C PRO A 407 1.54 6.74 19.64
N ILE A 408 0.89 5.58 19.47
CA ILE A 408 0.32 5.16 18.16
C ILE A 408 -0.69 6.19 17.65
N ALA A 409 -1.43 6.86 18.53
CA ALA A 409 -2.37 7.92 18.15
C ALA A 409 -1.71 9.08 17.37
N MET A 410 -0.39 9.28 17.54
CA MET A 410 0.38 10.29 16.80
C MET A 410 0.70 9.89 15.35
N LEU A 411 0.42 8.63 14.97
CA LEU A 411 0.71 8.14 13.61
C LEU A 411 -0.08 8.89 12.54
N TRP A 412 -1.23 9.46 12.87
CA TRP A 412 -2.11 10.14 11.92
C TRP A 412 -2.53 11.58 12.31
N GLY A 413 -1.91 12.18 13.34
CA GLY A 413 -2.30 13.53 13.80
C GLY A 413 -1.18 14.38 14.31
#